data_896b510a80a7d2ae23f36b805dec777b
#
_entry.id   896b510a80a7d2ae23f36b805dec777b
#
_cell.length_a   1.000
_cell.length_b   1.000
_cell.length_c   1.000
_cell.angle_alpha   90.00
_cell.angle_beta   90.00
_cell.angle_gamma   90.00
#
_symmetry.space_group_name_H-M   'P 1'
#
loop_
_entity.id
_entity.type
_entity.pdbx_description
1 polymer ?
#
loop_
_entity_poly.entity_id
_entity_poly.type
_entity_poly.pdbx_seq_one_letter_code
_entity_poly.pdbx_strand_id
1 'polypeptide(L)'
;MSLLFLIIIFTTLGGVLSVLAASVFLFLPEKSQAKILPHGISFATGALLAVAFWGLIPHAFEAIPVSQFQSISGTILAGILGFFMLEKLLIWRHCHSGSCEAHIQSDTDHAHGQGTAAGTLIILGDSIHNFVDGVLIAAAFLTDIKLGIVTSLAVAAHEIPQEVGDFAILLQSGYSKNKAFLYNMLSSLSTLVGGILAYYSLTDIHQSLPYFLALAASSFIYIAVADLIPTLHKKTDLAASLQQIALISAGVLLICLLHGVAHDIQLEKHEPAPTDRLEKLSE
;
A
#
# COMPACT_ATOMS: atom_id res chain seq x y z
N MET A 1 -17.59 -18.13 -0.21
CA MET A 1 -17.74 -16.69 0.12
C MET A 1 -17.79 -15.94 -1.20
N SER A 2 -18.61 -14.90 -1.34
CA SER A 2 -18.61 -14.10 -2.56
C SER A 2 -17.31 -13.27 -2.64
N LEU A 3 -16.81 -13.02 -3.85
CA LEU A 3 -15.59 -12.22 -4.06
C LEU A 3 -15.73 -10.82 -3.46
N LEU A 4 -16.91 -10.20 -3.62
CA LEU A 4 -17.22 -8.90 -3.01
C LEU A 4 -17.04 -8.92 -1.47
N PHE A 5 -17.46 -10.01 -0.82
CA PHE A 5 -17.33 -10.15 0.63
C PHE A 5 -15.86 -10.21 1.06
N LEU A 6 -15.00 -10.89 0.29
CA LEU A 6 -13.55 -10.89 0.51
C LEU A 6 -12.99 -9.48 0.35
N ILE A 7 -13.33 -8.78 -0.74
CA ILE A 7 -12.88 -7.40 -0.97
C ILE A 7 -13.28 -6.51 0.20
N ILE A 8 -14.52 -6.57 0.67
CA ILE A 8 -15.00 -5.78 1.82
C ILE A 8 -14.17 -6.08 3.08
N ILE A 9 -13.93 -7.36 3.39
CA ILE A 9 -13.13 -7.74 4.57
C ILE A 9 -11.71 -7.18 4.45
N PHE A 10 -11.05 -7.42 3.32
CA PHE A 10 -9.64 -7.08 3.18
C PHE A 10 -9.39 -5.59 3.00
N THR A 11 -10.28 -4.84 2.37
CA THR A 11 -10.22 -3.37 2.33
C THR A 11 -10.50 -2.75 3.70
N THR A 12 -11.41 -3.32 4.48
CA THR A 12 -11.64 -2.90 5.88
C THR A 12 -10.43 -3.20 6.75
N LEU A 13 -9.75 -4.31 6.50
CA LEU A 13 -8.56 -4.74 7.23
C LEU A 13 -7.37 -3.81 6.88
N GLY A 14 -7.17 -3.50 5.61
CA GLY A 14 -6.15 -2.57 5.14
C GLY A 14 -6.34 -1.14 5.66
N GLY A 15 -7.55 -0.61 5.61
CA GLY A 15 -7.88 0.75 6.04
C GLY A 15 -8.19 0.85 7.54
N VAL A 16 -9.42 0.49 7.94
CA VAL A 16 -9.93 0.72 9.30
C VAL A 16 -9.08 0.07 10.41
N LEU A 17 -8.61 -1.16 10.18
CA LEU A 17 -7.81 -1.85 11.20
C LEU A 17 -6.41 -1.24 11.32
N SER A 18 -5.85 -0.69 10.24
CA SER A 18 -4.57 0.04 10.27
C SER A 18 -4.64 1.29 11.14
N VAL A 19 -5.73 2.10 11.03
CA VAL A 19 -5.98 3.25 11.92
C VAL A 19 -6.10 2.84 13.37
N LEU A 20 -6.82 1.74 13.64
CA LEU A 20 -6.95 1.23 15.00
C LEU A 20 -5.59 0.79 15.56
N ALA A 21 -4.79 0.08 14.77
CA ALA A 21 -3.44 -0.34 15.16
C ALA A 21 -2.52 0.87 15.38
N ALA A 22 -2.54 1.86 14.49
CA ALA A 22 -1.80 3.11 14.64
C ALA A 22 -2.23 3.88 15.89
N SER A 23 -3.54 3.95 16.17
CA SER A 23 -4.05 4.59 17.38
C SER A 23 -3.56 3.90 18.65
N VAL A 24 -3.56 2.56 18.69
CA VAL A 24 -3.01 1.80 19.83
C VAL A 24 -1.51 2.04 19.96
N PHE A 25 -0.79 2.08 18.84
CA PHE A 25 0.65 2.35 18.83
C PHE A 25 0.99 3.71 19.45
N LEU A 26 0.15 4.73 19.28
CA LEU A 26 0.34 6.06 19.86
C LEU A 26 0.18 6.11 21.40
N PHE A 27 -0.44 5.10 22.02
CA PHE A 27 -0.46 4.98 23.48
C PHE A 27 0.85 4.41 24.06
N LEU A 28 1.73 3.88 23.23
CA LEU A 28 3.05 3.42 23.69
C LEU A 28 3.92 4.62 24.10
N PRO A 29 4.86 4.42 25.07
CA PRO A 29 5.85 5.44 25.38
C PRO A 29 6.65 5.87 24.13
N GLU A 30 6.97 7.16 24.00
CA GLU A 30 7.69 7.72 22.84
C GLU A 30 8.98 6.96 22.50
N LYS A 31 9.73 6.51 23.54
CA LYS A 31 10.94 5.68 23.35
C LYS A 31 10.64 4.36 22.63
N SER A 32 9.48 3.76 22.90
CA SER A 32 9.05 2.52 22.25
C SER A 32 8.59 2.79 20.83
N GLN A 33 7.85 3.87 20.60
CA GLN A 33 7.43 4.31 19.26
C GLN A 33 8.65 4.55 18.37
N ALA A 34 9.63 5.36 18.83
CA ALA A 34 10.86 5.67 18.10
C ALA A 34 11.71 4.42 17.78
N LYS A 35 11.58 3.34 18.57
CA LYS A 35 12.28 2.08 18.35
C LYS A 35 11.52 1.18 17.37
N ILE A 36 10.20 1.05 17.50
CA ILE A 36 9.37 0.09 16.75
C ILE A 36 9.07 0.59 15.33
N LEU A 37 8.75 1.88 15.16
CA LEU A 37 8.32 2.45 13.88
C LEU A 37 9.32 2.19 12.72
N PRO A 38 10.65 2.37 12.87
CA PRO A 38 11.59 2.05 11.80
C PRO A 38 11.62 0.58 11.40
N HIS A 39 11.28 -0.33 12.32
CA HIS A 39 11.19 -1.77 12.03
C HIS A 39 9.96 -2.09 11.17
N GLY A 40 8.81 -1.48 11.50
CA GLY A 40 7.59 -1.57 10.69
C GLY A 40 7.80 -1.04 9.27
N ILE A 41 8.42 0.16 9.14
CA ILE A 41 8.77 0.77 7.86
C ILE A 41 9.69 -0.16 7.04
N SER A 42 10.73 -0.73 7.66
CA SER A 42 11.65 -1.66 6.96
C SER A 42 10.91 -2.89 6.43
N PHE A 43 10.06 -3.51 7.26
CA PHE A 43 9.26 -4.67 6.86
C PHE A 43 8.27 -4.33 5.73
N ALA A 44 7.55 -3.22 5.86
CA ALA A 44 6.60 -2.74 4.86
C ALA A 44 7.27 -2.47 3.51
N THR A 45 8.46 -1.84 3.51
CA THR A 45 9.26 -1.61 2.28
C THR A 45 9.52 -2.93 1.54
N GLY A 46 9.93 -3.97 2.25
CA GLY A 46 10.18 -5.30 1.67
C GLY A 46 8.90 -5.94 1.13
N ALA A 47 7.80 -5.86 1.89
CA ALA A 47 6.52 -6.42 1.50
C ALA A 47 5.96 -5.75 0.22
N LEU A 48 5.95 -4.41 0.15
CA LEU A 48 5.49 -3.65 -1.01
C LEU A 48 6.29 -3.98 -2.27
N LEU A 49 7.62 -3.97 -2.18
CA LEU A 49 8.47 -4.32 -3.33
C LEU A 49 8.24 -5.76 -3.77
N ALA A 50 8.11 -6.70 -2.83
CA ALA A 50 7.85 -8.10 -3.18
C ALA A 50 6.50 -8.28 -3.86
N VAL A 51 5.42 -7.68 -3.37
CA VAL A 51 4.11 -7.75 -4.04
C VAL A 51 4.18 -7.12 -5.43
N ALA A 52 4.84 -5.97 -5.58
CA ALA A 52 4.97 -5.33 -6.89
C ALA A 52 5.72 -6.23 -7.90
N PHE A 53 6.92 -6.71 -7.53
CA PHE A 53 7.79 -7.45 -8.47
C PHE A 53 7.50 -8.94 -8.57
N TRP A 54 6.98 -9.58 -7.53
CA TRP A 54 6.70 -11.02 -7.50
C TRP A 54 5.23 -11.36 -7.76
N GLY A 55 4.33 -10.43 -7.48
CA GLY A 55 2.90 -10.61 -7.66
C GLY A 55 2.35 -9.82 -8.83
N LEU A 56 2.20 -8.51 -8.68
CA LEU A 56 1.41 -7.67 -9.58
C LEU A 56 1.98 -7.59 -11.00
N ILE A 57 3.29 -7.33 -11.14
CA ILE A 57 3.95 -7.20 -12.46
C ILE A 57 3.87 -8.51 -13.25
N PRO A 58 4.25 -9.68 -12.71
CA PRO A 58 4.10 -10.95 -13.44
C PRO A 58 2.67 -11.20 -13.90
N HIS A 59 1.67 -11.06 -13.03
CA HIS A 59 0.27 -11.27 -13.39
C HIS A 59 -0.21 -10.29 -14.48
N ALA A 60 0.27 -9.02 -14.44
CA ALA A 60 -0.05 -8.05 -15.48
C ALA A 60 0.51 -8.47 -16.86
N PHE A 61 1.72 -9.06 -16.91
CA PHE A 61 2.32 -9.56 -18.14
C PHE A 61 1.71 -10.88 -18.63
N GLU A 62 1.39 -11.80 -17.71
CA GLU A 62 0.77 -13.10 -18.05
C GLU A 62 -0.62 -12.94 -18.67
N ALA A 63 -1.35 -11.89 -18.29
CA ALA A 63 -2.70 -11.65 -18.78
C ALA A 63 -2.79 -11.01 -20.17
N ILE A 64 -1.64 -10.70 -20.83
CA ILE A 64 -1.60 -10.01 -22.13
C ILE A 64 -0.67 -10.70 -23.12
N PRO A 65 -0.91 -10.56 -24.45
CA PRO A 65 0.03 -11.06 -25.46
C PRO A 65 1.34 -10.28 -25.44
N VAL A 66 2.44 -10.94 -25.85
CA VAL A 66 3.80 -10.35 -25.89
C VAL A 66 3.86 -9.03 -26.65
N SER A 67 3.03 -8.87 -27.69
CA SER A 67 2.93 -7.62 -28.45
C SER A 67 2.51 -6.40 -27.64
N GLN A 68 1.91 -6.59 -26.46
CA GLN A 68 1.44 -5.53 -25.57
C GLN A 68 2.35 -5.32 -24.34
N PHE A 69 3.47 -6.01 -24.21
CA PHE A 69 4.41 -5.86 -23.10
C PHE A 69 4.90 -4.41 -22.92
N GLN A 70 5.14 -3.71 -24.05
CA GLN A 70 5.53 -2.30 -23.99
C GLN A 70 4.44 -1.41 -23.38
N SER A 71 3.16 -1.74 -23.59
CA SER A 71 2.05 -1.00 -23.01
C SER A 71 2.01 -1.15 -21.47
N ILE A 72 2.22 -2.37 -20.95
CA ILE A 72 2.30 -2.59 -19.49
C ILE A 72 3.53 -1.88 -18.92
N SER A 73 4.72 -2.04 -19.54
CA SER A 73 5.93 -1.32 -19.09
C SER A 73 5.75 0.20 -19.12
N GLY A 74 5.09 0.71 -20.16
CA GLY A 74 4.73 2.12 -20.29
C GLY A 74 3.74 2.58 -19.21
N THR A 75 2.77 1.73 -18.85
CA THR A 75 1.83 2.01 -17.75
C THR A 75 2.54 2.06 -16.40
N ILE A 76 3.50 1.15 -16.15
CA ILE A 76 4.31 1.19 -14.93
C ILE A 76 5.09 2.50 -14.85
N LEU A 77 5.78 2.88 -15.92
CA LEU A 77 6.54 4.13 -15.96
C LEU A 77 5.62 5.36 -15.78
N ALA A 78 4.50 5.39 -16.50
CA ALA A 78 3.53 6.48 -16.39
C ALA A 78 2.90 6.56 -15.00
N GLY A 79 2.66 5.41 -14.37
CA GLY A 79 2.19 5.33 -12.98
C GLY A 79 3.18 5.94 -12.00
N ILE A 80 4.45 5.54 -12.05
CA ILE A 80 5.52 6.10 -11.18
C ILE A 80 5.60 7.63 -11.35
N LEU A 81 5.62 8.12 -12.59
CA LEU A 81 5.65 9.55 -12.86
C LEU A 81 4.36 10.27 -12.43
N GLY A 82 3.22 9.60 -12.59
CA GLY A 82 1.91 10.10 -12.18
C GLY A 82 1.82 10.26 -10.66
N PHE A 83 2.27 9.27 -9.88
CA PHE A 83 2.32 9.37 -8.41
C PHE A 83 3.30 10.44 -7.96
N PHE A 84 4.47 10.55 -8.58
CA PHE A 84 5.40 11.67 -8.34
C PHE A 84 4.73 13.03 -8.60
N MET A 85 4.02 13.17 -9.72
CA MET A 85 3.34 14.42 -10.04
C MET A 85 2.20 14.72 -9.08
N LEU A 86 1.43 13.71 -8.68
CA LEU A 86 0.35 13.84 -7.71
C LEU A 86 0.89 14.34 -6.37
N GLU A 87 1.93 13.71 -5.84
CA GLU A 87 2.61 14.15 -4.61
C GLU A 87 3.16 15.57 -4.75
N LYS A 88 3.83 15.87 -5.87
CA LYS A 88 4.36 17.21 -6.14
C LYS A 88 3.27 18.28 -6.19
N LEU A 89 2.10 17.97 -6.76
CA LEU A 89 0.95 18.87 -6.80
C LEU A 89 0.35 19.10 -5.41
N LEU A 90 0.30 18.07 -4.57
CA LEU A 90 -0.17 18.18 -3.20
C LEU A 90 0.78 19.08 -2.39
N ILE A 91 2.10 18.86 -2.50
CA ILE A 91 3.12 19.69 -1.86
C ILE A 91 3.10 21.12 -2.41
N TRP A 92 2.98 21.31 -3.73
CA TRP A 92 2.96 22.64 -4.36
C TRP A 92 1.79 23.50 -3.92
N ARG A 93 0.59 22.93 -3.78
CA ARG A 93 -0.56 23.63 -3.20
C ARG A 93 -0.31 24.05 -1.75
N HIS A 94 0.53 23.31 -1.05
CA HIS A 94 0.93 23.65 0.31
C HIS A 94 1.85 24.91 0.37
N CYS A 95 2.74 25.08 -0.61
CA CYS A 95 3.74 26.14 -0.63
C CYS A 95 3.22 27.52 -1.09
N HIS A 96 2.04 27.60 -1.72
CA HIS A 96 1.47 28.89 -2.16
C HIS A 96 0.87 29.73 -1.02
N SER A 97 0.79 29.23 0.20
CA SER A 97 0.37 29.99 1.38
C SER A 97 1.51 30.62 2.21
N GLY A 98 2.71 30.72 1.65
CA GLY A 98 3.69 31.73 2.12
C GLY A 98 4.80 31.31 3.07
N SER A 99 5.10 30.02 3.27
CA SER A 99 6.36 29.61 3.91
C SER A 99 6.67 28.14 3.59
N CYS A 100 7.61 27.94 2.63
CA CYS A 100 8.24 26.65 2.39
C CYS A 100 9.45 26.52 3.31
N GLU A 101 9.30 25.84 4.44
CA GLU A 101 10.44 25.24 5.13
C GLU A 101 10.14 23.77 5.39
N ALA A 102 10.68 22.92 4.52
CA ALA A 102 10.79 21.48 4.72
C ALA A 102 11.95 21.16 5.68
N HIS A 103 12.15 21.97 6.70
CA HIS A 103 13.06 21.70 7.80
C HIS A 103 12.45 22.14 9.11
N ILE A 104 12.20 21.14 9.96
CA ILE A 104 11.82 21.32 11.36
C ILE A 104 12.93 22.12 12.06
N GLN A 105 12.70 23.42 12.26
CA GLN A 105 13.33 24.17 13.32
C GLN A 105 12.22 24.83 14.15
N SER A 106 12.28 24.52 15.43
CA SER A 106 11.45 25.07 16.48
C SER A 106 11.67 26.57 16.60
N ASP A 107 10.67 27.38 16.21
CA ASP A 107 10.49 28.71 16.81
C ASP A 107 9.00 28.94 17.07
N THR A 108 8.71 29.09 18.33
CA THR A 108 7.42 29.46 18.90
C THR A 108 7.14 30.92 18.56
N ASP A 109 6.06 31.16 17.87
CA ASP A 109 5.03 32.18 18.03
C ASP A 109 4.40 32.57 16.68
N HIS A 110 3.04 32.59 16.65
CA HIS A 110 2.15 33.06 15.57
C HIS A 110 1.76 32.08 14.45
N ALA A 111 0.91 31.05 14.74
CA ALA A 111 0.36 30.22 13.66
C ALA A 111 -0.99 29.56 13.95
N HIS A 112 -1.98 30.30 14.45
CA HIS A 112 -3.33 29.72 14.64
C HIS A 112 -4.15 29.50 13.33
N GLY A 113 -3.69 29.98 12.16
CA GLY A 113 -4.37 29.82 10.88
C GLY A 113 -3.68 28.86 9.88
N GLN A 114 -2.41 28.58 10.05
CA GLN A 114 -1.62 27.76 9.09
C GLN A 114 -1.69 26.26 9.41
N GLY A 115 -1.81 25.88 10.67
CA GLY A 115 -1.88 24.48 11.10
C GLY A 115 -3.10 23.74 10.57
N THR A 116 -4.27 24.40 10.53
CA THR A 116 -5.51 23.78 10.04
C THR A 116 -5.48 23.50 8.52
N ALA A 117 -4.82 24.34 7.73
CA ALA A 117 -4.68 24.12 6.29
C ALA A 117 -3.79 22.90 5.97
N ALA A 118 -2.68 22.75 6.70
CA ALA A 118 -1.79 21.58 6.58
C ALA A 118 -2.52 20.28 6.93
N GLY A 119 -3.21 20.25 8.06
CA GLY A 119 -3.98 19.07 8.46
C GLY A 119 -5.10 18.71 7.48
N THR A 120 -5.79 19.69 6.88
CA THR A 120 -6.84 19.42 5.87
C THR A 120 -6.25 18.81 4.59
N LEU A 121 -5.08 19.28 4.16
CA LEU A 121 -4.43 18.74 2.95
C LEU A 121 -3.94 17.31 3.15
N ILE A 122 -3.45 16.99 4.34
CA ILE A 122 -3.08 15.62 4.69
C ILE A 122 -4.29 14.71 4.66
N ILE A 123 -5.39 15.08 5.29
CA ILE A 123 -6.63 14.30 5.27
C ILE A 123 -7.11 14.05 3.83
N LEU A 124 -7.03 15.07 2.97
CA LEU A 124 -7.44 14.92 1.57
C LEU A 124 -6.46 13.99 0.81
N GLY A 125 -5.16 14.18 0.98
CA GLY A 125 -4.12 13.35 0.36
C GLY A 125 -4.25 11.90 0.77
N ASP A 126 -4.37 11.66 2.06
CA ASP A 126 -4.56 10.35 2.65
C ASP A 126 -5.89 9.69 2.19
N SER A 127 -6.99 10.44 2.11
CA SER A 127 -8.25 9.91 1.57
C SER A 127 -8.13 9.46 0.10
N ILE A 128 -7.38 10.20 -0.73
CA ILE A 128 -7.12 9.81 -2.12
C ILE A 128 -6.24 8.57 -2.17
N HIS A 129 -5.19 8.52 -1.35
CA HIS A 129 -4.28 7.39 -1.24
C HIS A 129 -5.03 6.12 -0.84
N ASN A 130 -5.75 6.17 0.24
CA ASN A 130 -6.60 5.09 0.74
C ASN A 130 -7.63 4.61 -0.31
N PHE A 131 -8.28 5.54 -1.01
CA PHE A 131 -9.20 5.20 -2.10
C PHE A 131 -8.50 4.40 -3.21
N VAL A 132 -7.31 4.84 -3.63
CA VAL A 132 -6.51 4.14 -4.63
C VAL A 132 -6.15 2.75 -4.14
N ASP A 133 -5.69 2.59 -2.91
CA ASP A 133 -5.38 1.29 -2.31
C ASP A 133 -6.57 0.33 -2.33
N GLY A 134 -7.77 0.84 -2.05
CA GLY A 134 -8.99 0.07 -2.19
C GLY A 134 -9.24 -0.43 -3.61
N VAL A 135 -9.02 0.43 -4.61
CA VAL A 135 -9.13 0.06 -6.03
C VAL A 135 -8.10 -1.02 -6.38
N LEU A 136 -6.86 -0.88 -5.90
CA LEU A 136 -5.76 -1.81 -6.18
C LEU A 136 -6.00 -3.18 -5.54
N ILE A 137 -6.49 -3.22 -4.29
CA ILE A 137 -6.91 -4.46 -3.61
C ILE A 137 -8.00 -5.15 -4.40
N ALA A 138 -9.03 -4.43 -4.83
CA ALA A 138 -10.13 -5.02 -5.61
C ALA A 138 -9.66 -5.55 -6.96
N ALA A 139 -8.80 -4.83 -7.69
CA ALA A 139 -8.22 -5.28 -8.95
C ALA A 139 -7.39 -6.57 -8.77
N ALA A 140 -6.61 -6.65 -7.69
CA ALA A 140 -5.85 -7.85 -7.34
C ALA A 140 -6.78 -9.05 -7.04
N PHE A 141 -7.86 -8.86 -6.27
CA PHE A 141 -8.85 -9.89 -6.00
C PHE A 141 -9.64 -10.32 -7.24
N LEU A 142 -9.93 -9.41 -8.16
CA LEU A 142 -10.60 -9.71 -9.42
C LEU A 142 -9.70 -10.53 -10.36
N THR A 143 -8.39 -10.42 -10.21
CA THR A 143 -7.39 -11.19 -10.97
C THR A 143 -7.17 -12.57 -10.35
N ASP A 144 -6.83 -12.64 -9.06
CA ASP A 144 -6.62 -13.86 -8.31
C ASP A 144 -6.85 -13.61 -6.81
N ILE A 145 -7.53 -14.55 -6.12
CA ILE A 145 -7.85 -14.41 -4.69
C ILE A 145 -6.59 -14.30 -3.83
N LYS A 146 -5.54 -15.04 -4.16
CA LYS A 146 -4.29 -15.06 -3.39
C LYS A 146 -3.50 -13.77 -3.62
N LEU A 147 -3.49 -13.29 -4.87
CA LEU A 147 -2.93 -11.97 -5.19
C LEU A 147 -3.65 -10.88 -4.38
N GLY A 148 -4.98 -10.93 -4.29
CA GLY A 148 -5.77 -10.03 -3.46
C GLY A 148 -5.37 -10.07 -1.98
N ILE A 149 -5.19 -11.27 -1.42
CA ILE A 149 -4.77 -11.44 -0.02
C ILE A 149 -3.37 -10.85 0.22
N VAL A 150 -2.37 -11.21 -0.58
CA VAL A 150 -0.99 -10.71 -0.38
C VAL A 150 -0.88 -9.20 -0.62
N THR A 151 -1.64 -8.67 -1.60
CA THR A 151 -1.73 -7.23 -1.85
C THR A 151 -2.33 -6.51 -0.64
N SER A 152 -3.41 -7.03 -0.07
CA SER A 152 -4.05 -6.44 1.12
C SER A 152 -3.16 -6.46 2.34
N LEU A 153 -2.37 -7.52 2.54
CA LEU A 153 -1.40 -7.60 3.63
C LEU A 153 -0.25 -6.59 3.46
N ALA A 154 0.20 -6.37 2.23
CA ALA A 154 1.21 -5.36 1.94
C ALA A 154 0.67 -3.94 2.14
N VAL A 155 -0.58 -3.69 1.74
CA VAL A 155 -1.28 -2.42 2.03
C VAL A 155 -1.35 -2.22 3.55
N ALA A 156 -1.88 -3.17 4.32
CA ALA A 156 -1.95 -3.04 5.78
C ALA A 156 -0.57 -2.83 6.43
N ALA A 157 0.49 -3.41 5.89
CA ALA A 157 1.84 -3.27 6.42
C ALA A 157 2.40 -1.85 6.27
N HIS A 158 2.08 -1.13 5.18
CA HIS A 158 2.55 0.24 4.99
C HIS A 158 1.59 1.29 5.57
N GLU A 159 0.29 1.00 5.59
CA GLU A 159 -0.73 1.87 6.16
C GLU A 159 -0.51 2.15 7.66
N ILE A 160 -0.12 1.14 8.45
CA ILE A 160 0.12 1.36 9.90
C ILE A 160 1.20 2.43 10.15
N PRO A 161 2.41 2.39 9.56
CA PRO A 161 3.39 3.47 9.66
C PRO A 161 2.90 4.82 9.14
N GLN A 162 2.16 4.82 8.03
CA GLN A 162 1.62 6.04 7.41
C GLN A 162 0.61 6.70 8.33
N GLU A 163 -0.37 5.98 8.83
CA GLU A 163 -1.38 6.46 9.75
C GLU A 163 -0.79 7.02 11.05
N VAL A 164 0.31 6.43 11.57
CA VAL A 164 1.05 6.99 12.71
C VAL A 164 1.63 8.36 12.35
N GLY A 165 2.18 8.52 11.14
CA GLY A 165 2.69 9.79 10.63
C GLY A 165 1.60 10.85 10.52
N ASP A 166 0.49 10.51 9.88
CA ASP A 166 -0.63 11.41 9.66
C ASP A 166 -1.28 11.86 10.97
N PHE A 167 -1.42 10.93 11.92
CA PHE A 167 -1.87 11.25 13.26
C PHE A 167 -0.94 12.28 13.95
N ALA A 168 0.38 12.09 13.86
CA ALA A 168 1.36 13.00 14.44
C ALA A 168 1.25 14.39 13.81
N ILE A 169 1.09 14.49 12.50
CA ILE A 169 0.96 15.77 11.78
C ILE A 169 -0.36 16.45 12.12
N LEU A 170 -1.48 15.72 12.22
CA LEU A 170 -2.77 16.27 12.64
C LEU A 170 -2.69 16.86 14.04
N LEU A 171 -2.04 16.18 14.99
CA LEU A 171 -1.83 16.70 16.35
C LEU A 171 -0.97 17.96 16.35
N GLN A 172 0.14 17.99 15.56
CA GLN A 172 1.00 19.16 15.40
C GLN A 172 0.25 20.33 14.73
N SER A 173 -0.71 20.04 13.86
CA SER A 173 -1.59 21.01 13.22
C SER A 173 -2.67 21.57 14.16
N GLY A 174 -2.67 21.18 15.44
CA GLY A 174 -3.59 21.68 16.47
C GLY A 174 -4.92 20.94 16.57
N TYR A 175 -5.10 19.82 15.87
CA TYR A 175 -6.28 18.99 16.05
C TYR A 175 -6.24 18.24 17.40
N SER A 176 -7.40 18.13 18.06
CA SER A 176 -7.50 17.28 19.25
C SER A 176 -7.37 15.80 18.86
N LYS A 177 -6.92 14.95 19.81
CA LYS A 177 -6.76 13.50 19.58
C LYS A 177 -8.03 12.85 18.99
N ASN A 178 -9.21 13.24 19.47
CA ASN A 178 -10.48 12.69 18.99
C ASN A 178 -10.78 13.14 17.53
N LYS A 179 -10.47 14.38 17.19
CA LYS A 179 -10.63 14.86 15.80
C LYS A 179 -9.63 14.22 14.86
N ALA A 180 -8.36 14.12 15.26
CA ALA A 180 -7.33 13.44 14.49
C ALA A 180 -7.73 11.97 14.24
N PHE A 181 -8.16 11.26 15.27
CA PHE A 181 -8.68 9.88 15.12
C PHE A 181 -9.89 9.80 14.18
N LEU A 182 -10.87 10.70 14.34
CA LEU A 182 -12.05 10.70 13.47
C LEU A 182 -11.69 10.94 12.01
N TYR A 183 -10.77 11.87 11.73
CA TYR A 183 -10.37 12.19 10.35
C TYR A 183 -9.57 11.06 9.71
N ASN A 184 -8.62 10.45 10.41
CA ASN A 184 -7.93 9.25 9.91
C ASN A 184 -8.91 8.09 9.67
N MET A 185 -9.87 7.90 10.56
CA MET A 185 -10.90 6.88 10.37
C MET A 185 -11.78 7.16 9.14
N LEU A 186 -12.14 8.42 8.89
CA LEU A 186 -12.93 8.81 7.73
C LEU A 186 -12.12 8.66 6.42
N SER A 187 -10.83 9.01 6.43
CA SER A 187 -10.00 8.82 5.25
C SER A 187 -9.75 7.34 4.96
N SER A 188 -9.51 6.52 5.96
CA SER A 188 -9.38 5.06 5.80
C SER A 188 -10.63 4.36 5.27
N LEU A 189 -11.83 4.90 5.53
CA LEU A 189 -13.06 4.38 4.91
C LEU A 189 -13.05 4.53 3.38
N SER A 190 -12.23 5.42 2.84
CA SER A 190 -12.05 5.56 1.40
C SER A 190 -11.49 4.29 0.75
N THR A 191 -10.70 3.48 1.46
CA THR A 191 -10.23 2.16 0.99
C THR A 191 -11.41 1.24 0.71
N LEU A 192 -12.38 1.20 1.62
CA LEU A 192 -13.59 0.39 1.42
C LEU A 192 -14.43 0.91 0.23
N VAL A 193 -14.60 2.23 0.13
CA VAL A 193 -15.33 2.87 -0.98
C VAL A 193 -14.64 2.57 -2.31
N GLY A 194 -13.31 2.74 -2.40
CA GLY A 194 -12.51 2.43 -3.58
C GLY A 194 -12.66 0.96 -3.99
N GLY A 195 -12.56 0.04 -3.03
CA GLY A 195 -12.72 -1.39 -3.28
C GLY A 195 -14.09 -1.78 -3.82
N ILE A 196 -15.16 -1.25 -3.23
CA ILE A 196 -16.53 -1.52 -3.68
C ILE A 196 -16.77 -0.94 -5.09
N LEU A 197 -16.38 0.31 -5.30
CA LEU A 197 -16.54 0.95 -6.61
C LEU A 197 -15.74 0.23 -7.70
N ALA A 198 -14.51 -0.15 -7.40
CA ALA A 198 -13.66 -0.92 -8.32
C ALA A 198 -14.26 -2.29 -8.63
N TYR A 199 -14.81 -3.01 -7.64
CA TYR A 199 -15.47 -4.28 -7.88
C TYR A 199 -16.57 -4.15 -8.95
N TYR A 200 -17.48 -3.19 -8.79
CA TYR A 200 -18.58 -3.00 -9.76
C TYR A 200 -18.13 -2.43 -11.09
N SER A 201 -17.09 -1.58 -11.11
CA SER A 201 -16.62 -0.97 -12.34
C SER A 201 -15.69 -1.87 -13.16
N LEU A 202 -14.89 -2.71 -12.52
CA LEU A 202 -13.87 -3.53 -13.18
C LEU A 202 -14.35 -4.94 -13.50
N THR A 203 -15.42 -5.42 -12.87
CA THR A 203 -15.96 -6.78 -13.11
C THR A 203 -16.32 -7.01 -14.59
N ASP A 204 -16.80 -5.96 -15.28
CA ASP A 204 -17.18 -6.06 -16.69
C ASP A 204 -16.03 -5.68 -17.66
N ILE A 205 -14.89 -5.19 -17.16
CA ILE A 205 -13.77 -4.67 -17.97
C ILE A 205 -12.51 -5.51 -17.73
N HIS A 206 -12.60 -6.82 -17.87
CA HIS A 206 -11.47 -7.76 -17.65
C HIS A 206 -10.21 -7.40 -18.45
N GLN A 207 -10.35 -6.84 -19.65
CA GLN A 207 -9.22 -6.43 -20.50
C GLN A 207 -8.38 -5.30 -19.89
N SER A 208 -8.93 -4.52 -18.97
CA SER A 208 -8.23 -3.42 -18.30
C SER A 208 -7.51 -3.84 -17.03
N LEU A 209 -7.84 -5.01 -16.45
CA LEU A 209 -7.22 -5.48 -15.20
C LEU A 209 -5.69 -5.48 -15.24
N PRO A 210 -5.00 -5.94 -16.31
CA PRO A 210 -3.53 -5.90 -16.36
C PRO A 210 -2.94 -4.51 -16.18
N TYR A 211 -3.63 -3.49 -16.70
CA TYR A 211 -3.22 -2.08 -16.56
C TYR A 211 -3.44 -1.57 -15.14
N PHE A 212 -4.51 -2.00 -14.46
CA PHE A 212 -4.72 -1.69 -13.04
C PHE A 212 -3.67 -2.37 -12.15
N LEU A 213 -3.28 -3.62 -12.45
CA LEU A 213 -2.19 -4.29 -11.74
C LEU A 213 -0.84 -3.58 -11.96
N ALA A 214 -0.57 -3.12 -13.19
CA ALA A 214 0.62 -2.33 -13.50
C ALA A 214 0.63 -1.00 -12.74
N LEU A 215 -0.53 -0.33 -12.62
CA LEU A 215 -0.69 0.90 -11.84
C LEU A 215 -0.50 0.63 -10.34
N ALA A 216 -1.04 -0.48 -9.83
CA ALA A 216 -0.83 -0.93 -8.45
C ALA A 216 0.64 -1.15 -8.14
N ALA A 217 1.36 -1.87 -9.01
CA ALA A 217 2.80 -2.08 -8.88
C ALA A 217 3.56 -0.74 -8.86
N SER A 218 3.16 0.21 -9.71
CA SER A 218 3.75 1.56 -9.75
C SER A 218 3.58 2.31 -8.44
N SER A 219 2.39 2.26 -7.85
CA SER A 219 2.10 2.87 -6.54
C SER A 219 3.00 2.28 -5.47
N PHE A 220 3.05 0.96 -5.37
CA PHE A 220 3.84 0.27 -4.34
C PHE A 220 5.35 0.51 -4.50
N ILE A 221 5.85 0.52 -5.73
CA ILE A 221 7.26 0.89 -6.00
C ILE A 221 7.51 2.34 -5.59
N TYR A 222 6.60 3.24 -5.96
CA TYR A 222 6.74 4.67 -5.64
C TYR A 222 6.76 4.89 -4.13
N ILE A 223 5.81 4.36 -3.38
CA ILE A 223 5.74 4.47 -1.92
C ILE A 223 7.01 3.90 -1.29
N ALA A 224 7.43 2.70 -1.69
CA ALA A 224 8.63 2.07 -1.12
C ALA A 224 9.89 2.91 -1.35
N VAL A 225 10.07 3.48 -2.57
CA VAL A 225 11.31 4.16 -2.97
C VAL A 225 11.29 5.65 -2.60
N ALA A 226 10.16 6.34 -2.74
CA ALA A 226 10.07 7.77 -2.51
C ALA A 226 9.82 8.12 -1.03
N ASP A 227 9.03 7.32 -0.31
CA ASP A 227 8.61 7.63 1.05
C ASP A 227 9.35 6.80 2.11
N LEU A 228 9.33 5.47 1.98
CA LEU A 228 9.82 4.59 3.04
C LEU A 228 11.35 4.50 3.08
N ILE A 229 12.02 4.26 1.95
CA ILE A 229 13.50 4.14 1.89
C ILE A 229 14.21 5.41 2.39
N PRO A 230 13.82 6.64 1.99
CA PRO A 230 14.48 7.85 2.52
C PRO A 230 14.35 7.99 4.02
N THR A 231 13.25 7.53 4.60
CA THR A 231 13.06 7.52 6.06
C THR A 231 14.03 6.58 6.76
N LEU A 232 14.36 5.43 6.16
CA LEU A 232 15.35 4.47 6.69
C LEU A 232 16.78 5.01 6.64
N HIS A 233 17.12 5.82 5.64
CA HIS A 233 18.45 6.42 5.50
C HIS A 233 18.82 7.41 6.62
N LYS A 234 17.87 7.84 7.44
CA LYS A 234 18.15 8.73 8.59
C LYS A 234 18.98 8.05 9.69
N LYS A 235 19.04 6.71 9.72
CA LYS A 235 19.86 5.91 10.64
C LYS A 235 20.97 5.22 9.85
N THR A 236 22.23 5.60 10.10
CA THR A 236 23.40 5.16 9.32
C THR A 236 24.35 4.25 10.09
N ASP A 237 24.05 3.92 11.36
CA ASP A 237 24.87 2.99 12.11
C ASP A 237 24.74 1.55 11.57
N LEU A 238 25.82 0.77 11.67
CA LEU A 238 25.90 -0.57 11.09
C LEU A 238 24.84 -1.53 11.66
N ALA A 239 24.56 -1.45 12.97
CA ALA A 239 23.59 -2.31 13.62
C ALA A 239 22.17 -2.02 13.13
N ALA A 240 21.78 -0.75 13.00
CA ALA A 240 20.50 -0.34 12.42
C ALA A 240 20.40 -0.77 10.96
N SER A 241 21.45 -0.58 10.17
CA SER A 241 21.48 -0.97 8.75
C SER A 241 21.28 -2.48 8.57
N LEU A 242 21.95 -3.32 9.40
CA LEU A 242 21.76 -4.77 9.35
C LEU A 242 20.34 -5.19 9.78
N GLN A 243 19.76 -4.52 10.79
CA GLN A 243 18.38 -4.77 11.20
C GLN A 243 17.39 -4.39 10.10
N GLN A 244 17.58 -3.24 9.45
CA GLN A 244 16.76 -2.80 8.32
C GLN A 244 16.81 -3.82 7.18
N ILE A 245 18.00 -4.25 6.75
CA ILE A 245 18.17 -5.26 5.70
C ILE A 245 17.48 -6.57 6.08
N ALA A 246 17.64 -7.02 7.32
CA ALA A 246 17.01 -8.26 7.80
C ALA A 246 15.47 -8.15 7.76
N LEU A 247 14.90 -7.02 8.16
CA LEU A 247 13.45 -6.80 8.18
C LEU A 247 12.87 -6.59 6.77
N ILE A 248 13.57 -5.88 5.88
CA ILE A 248 13.21 -5.80 4.46
C ILE A 248 13.20 -7.21 3.86
N SER A 249 14.26 -8.00 4.11
CA SER A 249 14.33 -9.38 3.63
C SER A 249 13.22 -10.25 4.22
N ALA A 250 12.85 -10.06 5.48
CA ALA A 250 11.74 -10.78 6.10
C ALA A 250 10.40 -10.43 5.44
N GLY A 251 10.15 -9.16 5.11
CA GLY A 251 8.99 -8.72 4.35
C GLY A 251 8.94 -9.38 2.96
N VAL A 252 10.06 -9.37 2.25
CA VAL A 252 10.18 -10.03 0.94
C VAL A 252 9.91 -11.53 1.06
N LEU A 253 10.57 -12.21 2.00
CA LEU A 253 10.43 -13.66 2.19
C LEU A 253 9.00 -14.05 2.55
N LEU A 254 8.34 -13.29 3.41
CA LEU A 254 6.95 -13.57 3.78
C LEU A 254 6.04 -13.54 2.56
N ILE A 255 6.13 -12.51 1.74
CA ILE A 255 5.30 -12.38 0.53
C ILE A 255 5.62 -13.49 -0.47
N CYS A 256 6.90 -13.78 -0.71
CA CYS A 256 7.30 -14.87 -1.60
C CYS A 256 6.81 -16.24 -1.12
N LEU A 257 6.87 -16.52 0.19
CA LEU A 257 6.35 -17.76 0.77
C LEU A 257 4.83 -17.85 0.64
N LEU A 258 4.10 -16.78 0.95
CA LEU A 258 2.65 -16.74 0.80
C LEU A 258 2.24 -16.93 -0.66
N HIS A 259 2.98 -16.37 -1.60
CA HIS A 259 2.73 -16.52 -3.03
C HIS A 259 3.09 -17.93 -3.52
N GLY A 260 4.24 -18.49 -3.10
CA GLY A 260 4.72 -19.82 -3.50
C GLY A 260 3.83 -20.96 -2.98
N VAL A 261 3.53 -20.99 -1.69
CA VAL A 261 2.59 -21.97 -1.10
C VAL A 261 1.24 -21.94 -1.82
N ALA A 262 0.85 -20.77 -2.26
CA ALA A 262 -0.37 -20.57 -3.01
C ALA A 262 -0.31 -21.18 -4.42
N HIS A 263 0.84 -21.14 -5.09
CA HIS A 263 1.05 -21.72 -6.42
C HIS A 263 1.03 -23.26 -6.38
N ASP A 264 1.69 -23.86 -5.39
CA ASP A 264 1.77 -25.32 -5.23
C ASP A 264 0.39 -25.97 -5.01
N ILE A 265 -0.48 -25.32 -4.23
CA ILE A 265 -1.85 -25.82 -3.99
C ILE A 265 -2.71 -25.81 -5.26
N GLN A 266 -2.41 -24.94 -6.26
CA GLN A 266 -3.14 -24.95 -7.53
C GLN A 266 -2.66 -26.06 -8.47
N LEU A 267 -1.36 -26.35 -8.50
CA LEU A 267 -0.82 -27.46 -9.28
C LEU A 267 -1.40 -28.80 -8.81
N GLU A 268 -1.53 -28.99 -7.48
CA GLU A 268 -2.11 -30.22 -6.90
C GLU A 268 -3.59 -30.41 -7.24
N LYS A 269 -4.36 -29.32 -7.42
CA LYS A 269 -5.78 -29.38 -7.82
C LYS A 269 -6.01 -29.61 -9.32
N HIS A 270 -5.00 -29.37 -10.15
CA HIS A 270 -5.07 -29.55 -11.61
C HIS A 270 -4.39 -30.82 -12.09
N GLU A 271 -3.81 -31.62 -11.21
CA GLU A 271 -3.32 -32.94 -11.57
C GLU A 271 -4.52 -33.87 -11.82
N PRO A 272 -4.73 -34.38 -13.07
CA PRO A 272 -5.84 -35.27 -13.36
C PRO A 272 -5.71 -36.52 -12.51
N ALA A 273 -6.85 -36.98 -11.97
CA ALA A 273 -6.91 -38.17 -11.13
C ALA A 273 -6.16 -39.34 -11.79
N PRO A 274 -5.49 -40.21 -11.01
CA PRO A 274 -4.64 -41.29 -11.56
C PRO A 274 -5.37 -42.25 -12.55
N THR A 275 -6.69 -42.25 -12.54
CA THR A 275 -7.56 -43.04 -13.42
C THR A 275 -7.58 -42.54 -14.88
N ASP A 276 -7.43 -41.22 -15.12
CA ASP A 276 -7.44 -40.64 -16.48
C ASP A 276 -6.11 -40.87 -17.24
N ARG A 277 -5.04 -41.21 -16.53
CA ARG A 277 -3.74 -41.57 -17.15
C ARG A 277 -3.69 -42.95 -17.76
N LEU A 278 -4.52 -43.86 -17.24
CA LEU A 278 -4.54 -45.23 -17.74
C LEU A 278 -5.43 -45.41 -18.99
N GLU A 279 -6.45 -44.57 -19.16
CA GLU A 279 -7.28 -44.58 -20.36
C GLU A 279 -6.54 -44.05 -21.63
N LYS A 280 -5.69 -43.05 -21.48
CA LYS A 280 -4.89 -42.48 -22.61
C LYS A 280 -3.71 -43.32 -23.05
N LEU A 281 -3.37 -44.39 -22.33
CA LEU A 281 -2.32 -45.34 -22.71
C LEU A 281 -2.90 -46.62 -23.35
N SER A 282 -4.26 -46.73 -23.45
CA SER A 282 -4.94 -47.89 -24.03
C SER A 282 -5.58 -47.61 -25.40
N GLU A 283 -5.43 -46.37 -25.94
CA GLU A 283 -5.73 -46.02 -27.34
C GLU A 283 -4.42 -45.89 -28.17
#